data_0efb51265789a3420835dc5acff03106
#
_entry.id   0efb51265789a3420835dc5acff03106
#
_cell.length_a   1.000
_cell.length_b   1.000
_cell.length_c   1.000
_cell.angle_alpha   90.00
_cell.angle_beta   90.00
_cell.angle_gamma   90.00
#
_symmetry.space_group_name_H-M   'P 1'
#
loop_
_entity.id
_entity.type
_entity.pdbx_description
1 polymer ?
#
loop_
_entity_poly.entity_id
_entity_poly.type
_entity_poly.pdbx_seq_one_letter_code
_entity_poly.pdbx_strand_id
1 'polypeptide(L)'
;MVQRSLPSKTFYSKLPEGVEIVHSCSTGYGEALIKAALLLDEGEVETVSHYYAASFFEPDVDCILDIGGQDMKCIKIKNQTVDSVQLNEACSSGCGSFIETFAKSLNYTVEDFAHEALFAKNRLTLVPAVLFS
;
A
#
# COMPACT_ATOMS: atom_id res chain seq x y z
N MET A 1 -8.20 -9.31 -33.17
CA MET A 1 -7.99 -7.92 -32.71
C MET A 1 -8.89 -7.72 -31.50
N VAL A 2 -8.35 -7.87 -30.30
CA VAL A 2 -9.15 -7.77 -29.06
C VAL A 2 -9.31 -6.29 -28.73
N GLN A 3 -10.55 -5.84 -28.69
CA GLN A 3 -10.89 -4.44 -28.37
C GLN A 3 -10.66 -4.25 -26.86
N ARG A 4 -9.54 -3.59 -26.50
CA ARG A 4 -9.23 -3.27 -25.09
C ARG A 4 -10.32 -2.40 -24.49
N SER A 5 -10.75 -2.72 -23.28
CA SER A 5 -11.85 -2.07 -22.56
C SER A 5 -11.58 -0.59 -22.24
N LEU A 6 -12.63 0.19 -22.03
CA LEU A 6 -12.64 1.65 -21.83
C LEU A 6 -11.63 2.23 -20.82
N PRO A 7 -11.30 1.62 -19.66
CA PRO A 7 -10.34 2.19 -18.71
C PRO A 7 -8.91 2.31 -19.29
N SER A 8 -8.49 1.34 -20.09
CA SER A 8 -7.15 1.35 -20.70
C SER A 8 -7.00 2.47 -21.72
N LYS A 9 -8.06 2.78 -22.51
CA LYS A 9 -8.01 3.87 -23.48
C LYS A 9 -7.78 5.23 -22.82
N THR A 10 -8.41 5.48 -21.68
CA THR A 10 -8.27 6.74 -20.95
C THR A 10 -6.88 6.91 -20.34
N PHE A 11 -6.26 5.82 -19.87
CA PHE A 11 -4.91 5.85 -19.33
C PHE A 11 -3.88 6.08 -20.45
N TYR A 12 -3.91 5.28 -21.49
CA TYR A 12 -2.97 5.39 -22.61
C TYR A 12 -3.10 6.70 -23.39
N SER A 13 -4.30 7.31 -23.44
CA SER A 13 -4.49 8.60 -24.08
C SER A 13 -3.83 9.78 -23.36
N LYS A 14 -3.39 9.58 -22.11
CA LYS A 14 -2.68 10.59 -21.31
C LYS A 14 -1.15 10.48 -21.41
N LEU A 15 -0.66 9.46 -22.08
CA LEU A 15 0.78 9.33 -22.31
C LEU A 15 1.26 10.38 -23.31
N PRO A 16 2.44 10.95 -23.12
CA PRO A 16 3.03 11.87 -24.10
C PRO A 16 3.19 11.19 -25.47
N GLU A 17 3.15 12.00 -26.53
CA GLU A 17 3.41 11.49 -27.89
C GLU A 17 4.84 10.91 -27.98
N GLY A 18 4.98 9.79 -28.66
CA GLY A 18 6.26 9.13 -28.89
C GLY A 18 6.72 8.23 -27.73
N VAL A 19 5.91 8.04 -26.70
CA VAL A 19 6.20 7.07 -25.62
C VAL A 19 5.82 5.66 -26.11
N GLU A 20 6.78 4.74 -26.05
CA GLU A 20 6.58 3.31 -26.27
C GLU A 20 6.53 2.59 -24.92
N ILE A 21 5.49 1.78 -24.70
CA ILE A 21 5.38 0.92 -23.51
C ILE A 21 6.07 -0.39 -23.84
N VAL A 22 7.24 -0.58 -23.29
CA VAL A 22 8.06 -1.78 -23.51
C VAL A 22 7.72 -2.92 -22.54
N HIS A 23 7.12 -2.60 -21.38
CA HIS A 23 6.71 -3.57 -20.36
C HIS A 23 5.59 -3.00 -19.51
N SER A 24 4.71 -3.88 -19.00
CA SER A 24 3.54 -3.52 -18.20
C SER A 24 3.33 -4.50 -17.06
N CYS A 25 3.09 -3.97 -15.86
CA CYS A 25 2.82 -4.76 -14.66
C CYS A 25 1.61 -4.22 -13.91
N SER A 26 0.84 -5.11 -13.31
CA SER A 26 -0.21 -4.77 -12.36
C SER A 26 0.15 -5.25 -10.96
N THR A 27 -0.31 -4.53 -9.94
CA THR A 27 -0.20 -4.94 -8.55
C THR A 27 -1.44 -4.53 -7.77
N GLY A 28 -1.55 -4.94 -6.50
CA GLY A 28 -2.70 -4.67 -5.65
C GLY A 28 -3.69 -5.83 -5.63
N TYR A 29 -4.80 -5.65 -4.91
CA TYR A 29 -5.76 -6.71 -4.60
C TYR A 29 -6.43 -7.37 -5.82
N GLY A 30 -6.40 -6.79 -6.97
CA GLY A 30 -6.99 -7.34 -8.20
C GLY A 30 -5.99 -7.56 -9.33
N GLU A 31 -4.70 -7.72 -9.02
CA GLU A 31 -3.61 -7.72 -10.00
C GLU A 31 -3.80 -8.77 -11.10
N ALA A 32 -4.18 -10.00 -10.75
CA ALA A 32 -4.39 -11.08 -11.72
C ALA A 32 -5.56 -10.79 -12.68
N LEU A 33 -6.65 -10.21 -12.15
CA LEU A 33 -7.80 -9.82 -12.96
C LEU A 33 -7.44 -8.69 -13.93
N ILE A 34 -6.72 -7.68 -13.44
CA ILE A 34 -6.27 -6.54 -14.25
C ILE A 34 -5.29 -7.00 -15.31
N LYS A 35 -4.30 -7.85 -14.94
CA LYS A 35 -3.37 -8.46 -15.87
C LYS A 35 -4.11 -9.17 -17.01
N ALA A 36 -5.07 -10.02 -16.67
CA ALA A 36 -5.85 -10.77 -17.65
C ALA A 36 -6.73 -9.87 -18.53
N ALA A 37 -7.41 -8.88 -17.93
CA ALA A 37 -8.33 -7.99 -18.62
C ALA A 37 -7.62 -7.02 -19.58
N LEU A 38 -6.44 -6.54 -19.20
CA LEU A 38 -5.67 -5.57 -19.99
C LEU A 38 -4.53 -6.22 -20.80
N LEU A 39 -4.34 -7.53 -20.69
CA LEU A 39 -3.25 -8.28 -21.33
C LEU A 39 -1.88 -7.70 -20.99
N LEU A 40 -1.65 -7.47 -19.71
CA LEU A 40 -0.36 -6.97 -19.22
C LEU A 40 0.67 -8.10 -19.18
N ASP A 41 1.94 -7.72 -19.21
CA ASP A 41 3.06 -8.67 -19.24
C ASP A 41 3.18 -9.40 -17.91
N GLU A 42 3.06 -8.68 -16.80
CA GLU A 42 3.21 -9.23 -15.45
C GLU A 42 2.09 -8.80 -14.47
N GLY A 43 1.95 -9.58 -13.40
CA GLY A 43 1.22 -9.22 -12.19
C GLY A 43 2.13 -9.54 -11.00
N GLU A 44 2.32 -8.57 -10.12
CA GLU A 44 3.17 -8.74 -8.94
C GLU A 44 2.33 -8.67 -7.66
N VAL A 45 2.65 -9.52 -6.70
CA VAL A 45 2.00 -9.51 -5.39
C VAL A 45 2.28 -8.18 -4.69
N GLU A 46 1.24 -7.58 -4.12
CA GLU A 46 1.30 -6.25 -3.51
C GLU A 46 2.42 -6.11 -2.46
N THR A 47 2.58 -7.10 -1.58
CA THR A 47 3.62 -7.09 -0.54
C THR A 47 5.04 -7.13 -1.12
N VAL A 48 5.23 -7.81 -2.25
CA VAL A 48 6.51 -7.85 -2.97
C VAL A 48 6.78 -6.51 -3.64
N SER A 49 5.76 -5.90 -4.24
CA SER A 49 5.87 -4.55 -4.82
C SER A 49 6.25 -3.51 -3.77
N HIS A 50 5.64 -3.57 -2.56
CA HIS A 50 5.98 -2.70 -1.44
C HIS A 50 7.42 -2.92 -0.97
N TYR A 51 7.90 -4.17 -0.94
CA TYR A 51 9.29 -4.46 -0.61
C TYR A 51 10.25 -3.85 -1.65
N TYR A 52 10.01 -4.02 -2.93
CA TYR A 52 10.85 -3.42 -3.97
C TYR A 52 10.88 -1.89 -3.88
N ALA A 53 9.73 -1.28 -3.64
CA ALA A 53 9.66 0.17 -3.47
C ALA A 53 10.44 0.64 -2.22
N ALA A 54 10.27 -0.03 -1.08
CA ALA A 54 10.98 0.30 0.15
C ALA A 54 12.48 0.11 0.02
N SER A 55 12.93 -1.01 -0.57
CA SER A 55 14.36 -1.31 -0.75
C SER A 55 15.06 -0.38 -1.74
N PHE A 56 14.31 0.27 -2.62
CA PHE A 56 14.86 1.31 -3.48
C PHE A 56 15.30 2.55 -2.67
N PHE A 57 14.57 2.91 -1.62
CA PHE A 57 14.92 4.05 -0.75
C PHE A 57 15.81 3.66 0.41
N GLU A 58 15.61 2.46 0.97
CA GLU A 58 16.38 1.91 2.10
C GLU A 58 16.78 0.46 1.77
N PRO A 59 17.98 0.25 1.19
CA PRO A 59 18.45 -1.09 0.76
C PRO A 59 18.53 -2.13 1.87
N ASP A 60 18.73 -1.68 3.11
CA ASP A 60 18.86 -2.54 4.30
C ASP A 60 17.55 -2.63 5.11
N VAL A 61 16.39 -2.29 4.48
CA VAL A 61 15.09 -2.38 5.15
C VAL A 61 14.84 -3.78 5.69
N ASP A 62 14.50 -3.90 6.96
CA ASP A 62 14.20 -5.15 7.65
C ASP A 62 12.72 -5.28 8.05
N CYS A 63 11.98 -4.16 8.10
CA CYS A 63 10.57 -4.12 8.44
C CYS A 63 9.84 -3.00 7.68
N ILE A 64 8.69 -3.33 7.11
CA ILE A 64 7.81 -2.38 6.43
C ILE A 64 6.45 -2.40 7.14
N LEU A 65 5.99 -1.22 7.56
CA LEU A 65 4.62 -1.02 8.01
C LEU A 65 3.82 -0.38 6.88
N ASP A 66 3.01 -1.18 6.24
CA ASP A 66 2.08 -0.73 5.22
C ASP A 66 0.74 -0.44 5.87
N ILE A 67 0.32 0.83 5.85
CA ILE A 67 -0.93 1.30 6.44
C ILE A 67 -1.85 1.76 5.32
N GLY A 68 -2.65 0.84 4.83
CA GLY A 68 -3.67 1.10 3.81
C GLY A 68 -4.91 1.79 4.36
N GLY A 69 -5.86 2.09 3.48
CA GLY A 69 -7.13 2.71 3.87
C GLY A 69 -8.01 1.80 4.74
N GLN A 70 -7.93 0.49 4.54
CA GLN A 70 -8.80 -0.50 5.20
C GLN A 70 -8.05 -1.63 5.91
N ASP A 71 -6.78 -1.81 5.62
CA ASP A 71 -5.93 -2.85 6.20
C ASP A 71 -4.60 -2.27 6.68
N MET A 72 -3.88 -3.07 7.42
CA MET A 72 -2.51 -2.79 7.86
C MET A 72 -1.71 -4.07 7.74
N LYS A 73 -0.50 -3.96 7.19
CA LYS A 73 0.44 -5.08 7.05
C LYS A 73 1.75 -4.74 7.72
N CYS A 74 2.30 -5.71 8.44
CA CYS A 74 3.69 -5.68 8.88
C CYS A 74 4.46 -6.72 8.08
N ILE A 75 5.38 -6.26 7.23
CA ILE A 75 6.17 -7.11 6.34
C ILE A 75 7.58 -7.16 6.91
N LYS A 76 8.03 -8.35 7.32
CA LYS A 76 9.39 -8.57 7.80
C LYS A 76 10.26 -9.04 6.65
N ILE A 77 11.44 -8.44 6.55
CA ILE A 77 12.43 -8.73 5.53
C ILE A 77 13.62 -9.43 6.18
N LYS A 78 14.11 -10.48 5.53
CA LYS A 78 15.31 -11.20 5.95
C LYS A 78 16.06 -11.70 4.72
N ASN A 79 17.37 -11.48 4.72
CA ASN A 79 18.22 -11.86 3.58
C ASN A 79 17.68 -11.30 2.24
N GLN A 80 17.25 -10.04 2.24
CA GLN A 80 16.69 -9.36 1.06
C GLN A 80 15.49 -10.07 0.45
N THR A 81 14.68 -10.71 1.28
CA THR A 81 13.47 -11.44 0.86
C THR A 81 12.38 -11.22 1.90
N VAL A 82 11.13 -11.21 1.47
CA VAL A 82 9.98 -11.19 2.38
C VAL A 82 9.96 -12.50 3.17
N ASP A 83 10.22 -12.41 4.48
CA ASP A 83 10.26 -13.55 5.41
C ASP A 83 8.87 -13.87 5.96
N SER A 84 8.15 -12.86 6.39
CA SER A 84 6.78 -13.03 6.91
C SER A 84 5.93 -11.79 6.73
N VAL A 85 4.63 -11.98 6.63
CA VAL A 85 3.62 -10.92 6.54
C VAL A 85 2.59 -11.16 7.62
N GLN A 86 2.41 -10.17 8.47
CA GLN A 86 1.30 -10.13 9.44
C GLN A 86 0.28 -9.14 8.92
N LEU A 87 -0.94 -9.61 8.70
CA LEU A 87 -2.05 -8.83 8.17
C LEU A 87 -3.07 -8.57 9.27
N ASN A 88 -3.48 -7.33 9.42
CA ASN A 88 -4.62 -6.97 10.23
C ASN A 88 -5.79 -6.56 9.32
N GLU A 89 -6.76 -7.45 9.20
CA GLU A 89 -7.99 -7.22 8.43
C GLU A 89 -9.10 -6.52 9.24
N ALA A 90 -8.89 -6.30 10.52
CA ALA A 90 -9.87 -5.62 11.37
C ALA A 90 -9.84 -4.11 11.09
N CYS A 91 -10.68 -3.66 10.19
CA CYS A 91 -10.82 -2.28 9.71
C CYS A 91 -11.01 -1.22 10.82
N SER A 92 -11.36 -1.63 12.04
CA SER A 92 -11.62 -0.75 13.19
C SER A 92 -10.40 -0.44 14.06
N SER A 93 -9.20 -0.88 13.68
CA SER A 93 -8.10 -1.01 14.64
C SER A 93 -6.79 -0.30 14.27
N GLY A 94 -6.85 0.75 13.44
CA GLY A 94 -5.66 1.56 13.17
C GLY A 94 -5.24 1.66 11.71
N CYS A 95 -6.09 1.23 10.78
CA CYS A 95 -5.90 1.51 9.36
C CYS A 95 -6.10 3.01 9.05
N GLY A 96 -5.72 3.44 7.86
CA GLY A 96 -5.75 4.85 7.47
C GLY A 96 -7.10 5.52 7.64
N SER A 97 -8.22 4.85 7.34
CA SER A 97 -9.56 5.41 7.51
C SER A 97 -9.94 5.66 8.98
N PHE A 98 -9.46 4.79 9.89
CA PHE A 98 -9.63 5.03 11.33
C PHE A 98 -8.83 6.25 11.79
N ILE A 99 -7.55 6.34 11.39
CA ILE A 99 -6.67 7.47 11.71
C ILE A 99 -7.27 8.78 11.19
N GLU A 100 -7.75 8.78 9.94
CA GLU A 100 -8.39 9.95 9.33
C GLU A 100 -9.64 10.39 10.11
N THR A 101 -10.53 9.43 10.45
CA THR A 101 -11.74 9.70 11.21
C THR A 101 -11.42 10.22 12.60
N PHE A 102 -10.42 9.65 13.26
CA PHE A 102 -9.99 10.05 14.59
C PHE A 102 -9.37 11.45 14.59
N ALA A 103 -8.48 11.75 13.65
CA ALA A 103 -7.91 13.07 13.48
C ALA A 103 -9.00 14.14 13.28
N LYS A 104 -9.95 13.88 12.39
CA LYS A 104 -11.11 14.75 12.14
C LYS A 104 -11.95 14.98 13.39
N SER A 105 -12.17 13.95 14.22
CA SER A 105 -12.94 14.08 15.46
C SER A 105 -12.28 15.00 16.48
N LEU A 106 -10.96 15.16 16.38
CA LEU A 106 -10.15 16.07 17.20
C LEU A 106 -9.90 17.43 16.53
N ASN A 107 -10.53 17.70 15.38
CA ASN A 107 -10.32 18.89 14.55
C ASN A 107 -8.89 19.06 14.01
N TYR A 108 -8.20 17.96 13.73
CA TYR A 108 -6.91 17.95 13.08
C TYR A 108 -7.04 17.54 11.61
N THR A 109 -6.13 18.01 10.75
CA THR A 109 -5.80 17.34 9.50
C THR A 109 -5.00 16.07 9.80
N VAL A 110 -4.89 15.15 8.84
CA VAL A 110 -4.07 13.93 9.04
C VAL A 110 -2.60 14.29 9.23
N GLU A 111 -2.11 15.27 8.49
CA GLU A 111 -0.75 15.79 8.55
C GLU A 111 -0.44 16.41 9.92
N ASP A 112 -1.32 17.29 10.43
CA ASP A 112 -1.15 17.91 11.74
C ASP A 112 -1.21 16.87 12.86
N PHE A 113 -2.13 15.88 12.74
CA PHE A 113 -2.24 14.79 13.69
C PHE A 113 -0.99 13.91 13.73
N ALA A 114 -0.42 13.60 12.57
CA ALA A 114 0.85 12.87 12.47
C ALA A 114 2.00 13.67 13.08
N HIS A 115 2.05 14.99 12.84
CA HIS A 115 3.06 15.86 13.43
C HIS A 115 2.98 15.88 14.97
N GLU A 116 1.79 16.04 15.53
CA GLU A 116 1.59 16.02 16.99
C GLU A 116 1.97 14.66 17.60
N ALA A 117 1.77 13.56 16.89
CA ALA A 117 2.14 12.22 17.35
C ALA A 117 3.66 12.07 17.59
N LEU A 118 4.50 12.80 16.85
CA LEU A 118 5.96 12.78 17.04
C LEU A 118 6.39 13.34 18.39
N PHE A 119 5.58 14.21 19.00
CA PHE A 119 5.85 14.85 20.30
C PHE A 119 5.11 14.18 21.46
N ALA A 120 4.38 13.10 21.20
CA ALA A 120 3.65 12.38 22.25
C ALA A 120 4.59 11.78 23.30
N LYS A 121 4.49 12.24 24.53
CA LYS A 121 5.30 11.77 25.67
C LYS A 121 4.89 10.38 26.18
N ASN A 122 3.63 10.03 26.01
CA ASN A 122 3.05 8.77 26.48
C ASN A 122 2.25 8.10 25.38
N ARG A 123 2.37 6.78 25.28
CA ARG A 123 1.51 5.96 24.42
C ARG A 123 0.23 5.61 25.18
N LEU A 124 -0.92 5.86 24.55
CA LEU A 124 -2.19 5.26 24.99
C LEU A 124 -2.57 4.17 24.02
N THR A 125 -2.80 2.96 24.53
CA THR A 125 -3.37 1.89 23.72
C THR A 125 -4.89 2.07 23.75
N LEU A 126 -5.45 2.57 22.66
CA LEU A 126 -6.91 2.77 22.52
C LEU A 126 -7.64 1.48 22.12
N VAL A 127 -6.90 0.45 21.74
CA VAL A 127 -7.43 -0.85 21.30
C VAL A 127 -6.63 -1.94 22.01
N PRO A 128 -7.27 -3.03 22.47
CA PRO A 128 -6.55 -4.17 23.04
C PRO A 128 -5.46 -4.65 22.08
N ALA A 129 -4.30 -4.98 22.63
CA ALA A 129 -3.09 -5.39 21.91
C ALA A 129 -3.23 -6.75 21.16
N VAL A 130 -4.35 -6.98 20.48
CA VAL A 130 -4.64 -8.19 19.71
C VAL A 130 -4.03 -8.11 18.30
N LEU A 131 -3.31 -7.02 17.99
CA LEU A 131 -2.95 -6.71 16.62
C LEU A 131 -1.72 -7.45 16.09
N PHE A 132 -0.86 -7.94 16.98
CA PHE A 132 0.35 -8.69 16.59
C PHE A 132 0.72 -9.69 17.70
N SER A 133 0.00 -10.77 17.82
CA SER A 133 0.39 -11.92 18.63
C SER A 133 0.92 -13.06 17.77
#